data_8dec96b19ae9312287ea0295a98def03
#
_entry.id   8dec96b19ae9312287ea0295a98def03
#
_cell.length_a   1.000
_cell.length_b   1.000
_cell.length_c   1.000
_cell.angle_alpha   90.00
_cell.angle_beta   90.00
_cell.angle_gamma   90.00
#
_symmetry.space_group_name_H-M   'P 1'
#
loop_
_entity.id
_entity.type
_entity.pdbx_description
1 polymer ?
#
loop_
_entity_poly.entity_id
_entity_poly.type
_entity_poly.pdbx_seq_one_letter_code
_entity_poly.pdbx_strand_id
1 'polypeptide(L)'
;MPTCPLDQSENVNFFTEKNSHKIYRCQQCGLIFVWPLPSDAKKLYSKDYFEGAKNGFGYVSYEAEKQIASGTFNAFLDAIEKILPQRGKLLDVGTATGCFLEIAQKRGWEISGLEISQHAVDKACQKGLDVKIGELSDASADKPAYDAITFFDVFEHLPSPKETLQKAYNLLRQGGVVAINTPNSKSLPAKIMGRQWYAVNPPEHLRLFDADNLKNLLELSGFEIKSVCRIPKKLSLSYVLTVLANHRKSRMLKKASNLFSKAGIGSWLFPLSFKGNIFILAKKR
;
A
#
# COMPACT_ATOMS: atom_id res chain seq x y z
N MET A 1 25.43 -0.12 13.00
CA MET A 1 24.33 -0.77 13.75
C MET A 1 23.00 -0.30 13.16
N PRO A 2 21.89 -1.07 13.28
CA PRO A 2 20.60 -0.60 12.80
C PRO A 2 20.13 0.60 13.62
N THR A 3 19.62 1.64 12.92
CA THR A 3 18.98 2.81 13.53
C THR A 3 17.56 2.94 12.95
N CYS A 4 16.63 3.41 13.76
CA CYS A 4 15.25 3.57 13.32
C CYS A 4 15.15 4.67 12.26
N PRO A 5 14.55 4.39 11.08
CA PRO A 5 14.47 5.38 10.00
C PRO A 5 13.47 6.52 10.27
N LEU A 6 12.63 6.45 11.32
CA LEU A 6 11.69 7.52 11.66
C LEU A 6 12.25 8.50 12.70
N ASP A 7 12.83 7.99 13.78
CA ASP A 7 13.22 8.77 14.96
C ASP A 7 14.74 8.72 15.25
N GLN A 8 15.52 8.06 14.40
CA GLN A 8 16.98 7.89 14.51
C GLN A 8 17.43 7.19 15.80
N SER A 9 16.51 6.53 16.51
CA SER A 9 16.81 5.80 17.73
C SER A 9 17.70 4.59 17.45
N GLU A 10 18.73 4.40 18.26
CA GLU A 10 19.55 3.19 18.28
C GLU A 10 18.94 2.09 19.18
N ASN A 11 17.91 2.43 19.95
CA ASN A 11 17.18 1.47 20.78
C ASN A 11 16.27 0.60 19.93
N VAL A 12 16.88 -0.35 19.22
CA VAL A 12 16.20 -1.26 18.30
C VAL A 12 16.51 -2.70 18.67
N ASN A 13 15.50 -3.56 18.65
CA ASN A 13 15.64 -4.98 18.91
C ASN A 13 15.49 -5.80 17.63
N PHE A 14 16.27 -6.88 17.52
CA PHE A 14 16.07 -7.86 16.47
C PHE A 14 14.67 -8.47 16.59
N PHE A 15 13.90 -8.38 15.51
CA PHE A 15 12.53 -8.90 15.49
C PHE A 15 12.47 -10.31 14.89
N THR A 16 13.01 -10.49 13.67
CA THR A 16 13.08 -11.79 12.99
C THR A 16 13.99 -11.69 11.75
N GLU A 17 14.24 -12.84 11.11
CA GLU A 17 14.83 -12.92 9.79
C GLU A 17 13.86 -13.66 8.86
N LYS A 18 13.67 -13.16 7.65
CA LYS A 18 12.83 -13.77 6.62
C LYS A 18 13.37 -13.44 5.23
N ASN A 19 13.35 -14.42 4.33
CA ASN A 19 13.87 -14.28 2.96
C ASN A 19 15.31 -13.70 2.94
N SER A 20 16.18 -14.14 3.86
CA SER A 20 17.56 -13.67 4.04
C SER A 20 17.68 -12.17 4.40
N HIS A 21 16.63 -11.56 4.92
CA HIS A 21 16.64 -10.17 5.37
C HIS A 21 16.37 -10.09 6.88
N LYS A 22 17.20 -9.32 7.56
CA LYS A 22 17.02 -9.05 9.00
C LYS A 22 16.03 -7.93 9.20
N ILE A 23 15.13 -8.11 10.16
CA ILE A 23 14.05 -7.21 10.49
C ILE A 23 14.19 -6.80 11.95
N TYR A 24 14.03 -5.53 12.23
CA TYR A 24 14.19 -4.95 13.56
C TYR A 24 12.91 -4.23 13.98
N ARG A 25 12.76 -4.03 15.28
CA ARG A 25 11.69 -3.20 15.86
C ARG A 25 12.30 -2.09 16.68
N CYS A 26 11.93 -0.86 16.41
CA CYS A 26 12.24 0.28 17.26
C CYS A 26 11.47 0.18 18.58
N GLN A 27 12.15 0.35 19.70
CA GLN A 27 11.53 0.30 21.03
C GLN A 27 10.90 1.65 21.40
N GLN A 28 11.27 2.73 20.73
CA GLN A 28 10.76 4.07 20.99
C GLN A 28 9.44 4.31 20.21
N CYS A 29 9.43 4.13 18.89
CA CYS A 29 8.24 4.41 18.09
C CYS A 29 7.44 3.16 17.64
N GLY A 30 7.98 1.95 17.88
CA GLY A 30 7.32 0.70 17.53
C GLY A 30 7.42 0.29 16.04
N LEU A 31 8.06 1.10 15.19
CA LEU A 31 8.24 0.75 13.78
C LEU A 31 8.97 -0.59 13.64
N ILE A 32 8.45 -1.46 12.76
CA ILE A 32 9.16 -2.68 12.34
C ILE A 32 9.77 -2.39 10.97
N PHE A 33 11.06 -2.67 10.78
CA PHE A 33 11.76 -2.30 9.56
C PHE A 33 12.86 -3.27 9.18
N VAL A 34 13.13 -3.35 7.87
CA VAL A 34 14.23 -4.13 7.30
C VAL A 34 15.53 -3.33 7.38
N TRP A 35 16.61 -3.97 7.79
CA TRP A 35 17.95 -3.40 7.78
C TRP A 35 19.02 -4.48 7.60
N PRO A 36 20.06 -4.28 6.72
CA PRO A 36 20.17 -3.15 5.79
C PRO A 36 19.06 -3.16 4.74
N LEU A 37 18.86 -1.99 4.10
CA LEU A 37 17.90 -1.89 3.00
C LEU A 37 18.35 -2.77 1.83
N PRO A 38 17.46 -3.55 1.21
CA PRO A 38 17.75 -4.32 0.02
C PRO A 38 18.08 -3.38 -1.16
N SER A 39 19.20 -3.62 -1.84
CA SER A 39 19.61 -2.85 -3.03
C SER A 39 18.67 -3.08 -4.23
N ASP A 40 18.01 -4.22 -4.27
CA ASP A 40 17.30 -4.75 -5.44
C ASP A 40 15.78 -4.76 -5.30
N ALA A 41 15.22 -4.06 -4.31
CA ALA A 41 13.77 -4.04 -4.06
C ALA A 41 12.96 -3.60 -5.29
N LYS A 42 13.49 -2.70 -6.12
CA LYS A 42 12.83 -2.25 -7.37
C LYS A 42 12.67 -3.36 -8.42
N LYS A 43 13.58 -4.33 -8.46
CA LYS A 43 13.54 -5.44 -9.42
C LYS A 43 12.38 -6.41 -9.21
N LEU A 44 11.71 -6.33 -8.05
CA LEU A 44 10.54 -7.15 -7.73
C LEU A 44 9.34 -6.81 -8.63
N TYR A 45 9.20 -5.54 -9.04
CA TYR A 45 8.00 -5.04 -9.74
C TYR A 45 8.06 -5.28 -11.26
N SER A 46 8.51 -6.47 -11.64
CA SER A 46 8.51 -6.95 -13.02
C SER A 46 7.11 -7.39 -13.47
N LYS A 47 6.96 -7.78 -14.74
CA LYS A 47 5.73 -8.36 -15.29
C LYS A 47 5.21 -9.53 -14.43
N ASP A 48 6.10 -10.40 -13.95
CA ASP A 48 5.73 -11.58 -13.14
C ASP A 48 5.09 -11.20 -11.79
N TYR A 49 5.34 -9.99 -11.28
CA TYR A 49 4.68 -9.47 -10.07
C TYR A 49 3.18 -9.24 -10.30
N PHE A 50 2.80 -8.77 -11.48
CA PHE A 50 1.39 -8.47 -11.83
C PHE A 50 0.66 -9.65 -12.45
N GLU A 51 1.40 -10.60 -13.06
CA GLU A 51 0.84 -11.72 -13.83
C GLU A 51 1.43 -13.06 -13.40
N GLY A 52 1.06 -13.54 -12.19
CA GLY A 52 1.33 -14.94 -11.87
C GLY A 52 2.12 -15.29 -10.62
N ALA A 53 2.60 -14.31 -9.83
CA ALA A 53 3.24 -14.54 -8.51
C ALA A 53 4.21 -15.76 -8.46
N LYS A 54 5.02 -15.97 -9.50
CA LYS A 54 5.86 -17.18 -9.66
C LYS A 54 6.86 -17.37 -8.52
N ASN A 55 7.34 -16.28 -7.94
CA ASN A 55 8.37 -16.28 -6.89
C ASN A 55 7.81 -16.06 -5.48
N GLY A 56 6.48 -16.18 -5.27
CA GLY A 56 5.85 -15.97 -3.97
C GLY A 56 5.61 -14.50 -3.62
N PHE A 57 5.90 -13.57 -4.54
CA PHE A 57 5.63 -12.13 -4.44
C PHE A 57 4.65 -11.72 -5.54
N GLY A 58 3.82 -10.69 -5.25
CA GLY A 58 2.88 -10.14 -6.21
C GLY A 58 1.53 -10.86 -6.25
N TYR A 59 0.81 -10.68 -7.35
CA TYR A 59 -0.59 -11.06 -7.52
C TYR A 59 -0.74 -12.28 -8.43
N VAL A 60 -1.69 -13.17 -8.13
CA VAL A 60 -2.05 -14.28 -9.02
C VAL A 60 -2.74 -13.75 -10.28
N SER A 61 -3.61 -12.77 -10.12
CA SER A 61 -4.20 -11.97 -11.19
C SER A 61 -4.57 -10.61 -10.62
N TYR A 62 -3.79 -9.61 -10.96
CA TYR A 62 -4.00 -8.25 -10.49
C TYR A 62 -5.38 -7.70 -10.89
N GLU A 63 -5.81 -7.91 -12.13
CA GLU A 63 -7.10 -7.43 -12.64
C GLU A 63 -8.30 -8.06 -11.93
N ALA A 64 -8.27 -9.37 -11.68
CA ALA A 64 -9.35 -10.04 -10.95
C ALA A 64 -9.46 -9.58 -9.49
N GLU A 65 -8.32 -9.33 -8.83
CA GLU A 65 -8.30 -8.81 -7.46
C GLU A 65 -8.78 -7.36 -7.39
N LYS A 66 -8.58 -6.56 -8.44
CA LYS A 66 -9.01 -5.16 -8.51
C LYS A 66 -10.51 -4.98 -8.69
N GLN A 67 -11.20 -5.86 -9.38
CA GLN A 67 -12.66 -5.85 -9.42
C GLN A 67 -13.25 -6.01 -8.01
N ILE A 68 -12.63 -6.86 -7.18
CA ILE A 68 -12.99 -7.05 -5.78
C ILE A 68 -12.66 -5.79 -4.95
N ALA A 69 -11.56 -5.12 -5.27
CA ALA A 69 -11.11 -3.92 -4.57
C ALA A 69 -11.92 -2.66 -4.92
N SER A 70 -12.73 -2.66 -5.97
CA SER A 70 -13.48 -1.47 -6.42
C SER A 70 -14.33 -0.82 -5.31
N GLY A 71 -15.00 -1.62 -4.49
CA GLY A 71 -15.74 -1.13 -3.34
C GLY A 71 -14.87 -0.44 -2.29
N THR A 72 -13.63 -0.92 -2.09
CA THR A 72 -12.65 -0.31 -1.19
C THR A 72 -12.16 1.02 -1.75
N PHE A 73 -11.88 1.10 -3.04
CA PHE A 73 -11.45 2.35 -3.69
C PHE A 73 -12.53 3.42 -3.66
N ASN A 74 -13.81 3.03 -3.86
CA ASN A 74 -14.92 3.97 -3.67
C ASN A 74 -14.97 4.49 -2.23
N ALA A 75 -14.80 3.64 -1.22
CA ALA A 75 -14.79 4.08 0.17
C ALA A 75 -13.59 5.00 0.51
N PHE A 76 -12.43 4.81 -0.14
CA PHE A 76 -11.30 5.73 -0.03
C PHE A 76 -11.66 7.10 -0.60
N LEU A 77 -12.25 7.14 -1.80
CA LEU A 77 -12.69 8.39 -2.42
C LEU A 77 -13.79 9.08 -1.62
N ASP A 78 -14.78 8.33 -1.10
CA ASP A 78 -15.80 8.88 -0.21
C ASP A 78 -15.20 9.58 1.01
N ALA A 79 -14.15 9.01 1.59
CA ALA A 79 -13.47 9.60 2.73
C ALA A 79 -12.67 10.86 2.34
N ILE A 80 -11.99 10.85 1.18
CA ILE A 80 -11.26 12.00 0.64
C ILE A 80 -12.23 13.14 0.32
N GLU A 81 -13.32 12.85 -0.38
CA GLU A 81 -14.31 13.83 -0.84
C GLU A 81 -15.11 14.47 0.30
N LYS A 82 -15.21 13.82 1.46
CA LYS A 82 -15.75 14.46 2.68
C LYS A 82 -14.89 15.62 3.17
N ILE A 83 -13.57 15.56 2.90
CA ILE A 83 -12.63 16.61 3.32
C ILE A 83 -12.42 17.61 2.19
N LEU A 84 -12.45 17.14 0.94
CA LEU A 84 -12.32 17.92 -0.30
C LEU A 84 -13.61 17.83 -1.12
N PRO A 85 -14.63 18.63 -0.81
CA PRO A 85 -15.92 18.55 -1.53
C PRO A 85 -15.81 18.96 -3.00
N GLN A 86 -14.85 19.80 -3.35
CA GLN A 86 -14.52 20.15 -4.74
C GLN A 86 -13.41 19.24 -5.23
N ARG A 87 -13.70 18.52 -6.30
CA ARG A 87 -12.73 17.64 -6.97
C ARG A 87 -11.77 18.48 -7.80
N GLY A 88 -10.49 18.25 -7.60
CA GLY A 88 -9.41 18.90 -8.32
C GLY A 88 -8.44 17.88 -8.91
N LYS A 89 -7.14 18.12 -8.75
CA LYS A 89 -6.07 17.25 -9.23
C LYS A 89 -5.69 16.21 -8.18
N LEU A 90 -5.71 14.94 -8.59
CA LEU A 90 -5.32 13.81 -7.77
C LEU A 90 -4.09 13.13 -8.38
N LEU A 91 -3.04 12.93 -7.57
CA LEU A 91 -1.89 12.10 -7.90
C LEU A 91 -1.94 10.81 -7.10
N ASP A 92 -1.92 9.67 -7.79
CA ASP A 92 -1.78 8.36 -7.15
C ASP A 92 -0.35 7.83 -7.33
N VAL A 93 0.32 7.53 -6.22
CA VAL A 93 1.71 7.03 -6.20
C VAL A 93 1.69 5.52 -6.03
N GLY A 94 2.33 4.79 -6.96
CA GLY A 94 2.24 3.35 -7.07
C GLY A 94 0.89 2.90 -7.63
N THR A 95 0.45 3.56 -8.70
CA THR A 95 -0.89 3.39 -9.27
C THR A 95 -1.11 2.03 -9.92
N ALA A 96 -0.07 1.24 -10.11
CA ALA A 96 -0.08 -0.06 -10.78
C ALA A 96 -0.80 0.03 -12.15
N THR A 97 -1.77 -0.84 -12.46
CA THR A 97 -2.51 -0.80 -13.73
C THR A 97 -3.64 0.23 -13.79
N GLY A 98 -3.69 1.18 -12.84
CA GLY A 98 -4.57 2.35 -12.86
C GLY A 98 -6.01 2.14 -12.40
N CYS A 99 -6.36 1.01 -11.78
CA CYS A 99 -7.76 0.74 -11.39
C CYS A 99 -8.36 1.78 -10.43
N PHE A 100 -7.57 2.31 -9.49
CA PHE A 100 -8.03 3.38 -8.62
C PHE A 100 -8.26 4.68 -9.42
N LEU A 101 -7.33 5.01 -10.31
CA LEU A 101 -7.43 6.20 -11.17
C LEU A 101 -8.64 6.15 -12.10
N GLU A 102 -8.99 4.99 -12.66
CA GLU A 102 -10.23 4.84 -13.48
C GLU A 102 -11.48 5.21 -12.68
N ILE A 103 -11.54 4.81 -11.39
CA ILE A 103 -12.67 5.12 -10.51
C ILE A 103 -12.67 6.61 -10.16
N ALA A 104 -11.51 7.17 -9.82
CA ALA A 104 -11.36 8.58 -9.49
C ALA A 104 -11.75 9.47 -10.68
N GLN A 105 -11.30 9.13 -11.89
CA GLN A 105 -11.65 9.84 -13.14
C GLN A 105 -13.15 9.84 -13.39
N LYS A 106 -13.83 8.68 -13.25
CA LYS A 106 -15.29 8.57 -13.37
C LYS A 106 -16.04 9.40 -12.34
N ARG A 107 -15.41 9.70 -11.21
CA ARG A 107 -15.96 10.56 -10.14
C ARG A 107 -15.64 12.05 -10.36
N GLY A 108 -14.95 12.40 -11.44
CA GLY A 108 -14.69 13.78 -11.85
C GLY A 108 -13.37 14.36 -11.31
N TRP A 109 -12.43 13.53 -10.86
CA TRP A 109 -11.07 13.96 -10.53
C TRP A 109 -10.23 14.13 -11.81
N GLU A 110 -9.42 15.18 -11.86
CA GLU A 110 -8.30 15.28 -12.81
C GLU A 110 -7.17 14.41 -12.28
N ILE A 111 -6.91 13.27 -12.96
CA ILE A 111 -6.03 12.23 -12.44
C ILE A 111 -4.64 12.27 -13.06
N SER A 112 -3.63 11.91 -12.26
CA SER A 112 -2.33 11.49 -12.75
C SER A 112 -1.76 10.39 -11.85
N GLY A 113 -0.88 9.55 -12.38
CA GLY A 113 -0.28 8.44 -11.68
C GLY A 113 1.24 8.37 -11.83
N LEU A 114 1.90 7.84 -10.80
CA LEU A 114 3.31 7.45 -10.85
C LEU A 114 3.41 5.96 -10.55
N GLU A 115 4.22 5.25 -11.34
CA GLU A 115 4.45 3.82 -11.17
C GLU A 115 5.87 3.47 -11.61
N ILE A 116 6.53 2.57 -10.88
CA ILE A 116 7.92 2.17 -11.18
C ILE A 116 8.02 1.01 -12.18
N SER A 117 6.92 0.29 -12.40
CA SER A 117 6.84 -0.83 -13.34
C SER A 117 6.41 -0.36 -14.72
N GLN A 118 7.28 -0.45 -15.70
CA GLN A 118 6.95 -0.14 -17.10
C GLN A 118 5.74 -0.95 -17.60
N HIS A 119 5.68 -2.23 -17.26
CA HIS A 119 4.56 -3.09 -17.63
C HIS A 119 3.20 -2.58 -17.09
N ALA A 120 3.17 -2.10 -15.85
CA ALA A 120 1.96 -1.56 -15.25
C ALA A 120 1.59 -0.19 -15.85
N VAL A 121 2.59 0.67 -16.12
CA VAL A 121 2.40 1.94 -16.84
C VAL A 121 1.79 1.71 -18.21
N ASP A 122 2.34 0.78 -19.00
CA ASP A 122 1.84 0.48 -20.35
C ASP A 122 0.36 0.05 -20.31
N LYS A 123 0.00 -0.78 -19.32
CA LYS A 123 -1.41 -1.19 -19.13
C LYS A 123 -2.32 -0.04 -18.71
N ALA A 124 -1.85 0.84 -17.85
CA ALA A 124 -2.64 2.01 -17.45
C ALA A 124 -2.83 2.99 -18.61
N CYS A 125 -1.77 3.25 -19.39
CA CYS A 125 -1.81 4.11 -20.58
C CYS A 125 -2.73 3.54 -21.68
N GLN A 126 -2.77 2.20 -21.87
CA GLN A 126 -3.72 1.55 -22.79
C GLN A 126 -5.19 1.79 -22.41
N LYS A 127 -5.47 2.09 -21.15
CA LYS A 127 -6.80 2.47 -20.66
C LYS A 127 -7.08 3.98 -20.80
N GLY A 128 -6.15 4.76 -21.36
CA GLY A 128 -6.27 6.21 -21.51
C GLY A 128 -5.99 7.01 -20.23
N LEU A 129 -5.27 6.44 -19.26
CA LEU A 129 -4.92 7.11 -18.01
C LEU A 129 -3.57 7.85 -18.14
N ASP A 130 -3.46 9.03 -17.53
CA ASP A 130 -2.18 9.77 -17.43
C ASP A 130 -1.31 9.17 -16.33
N VAL A 131 -0.49 8.17 -16.69
CA VAL A 131 0.44 7.49 -15.79
C VAL A 131 1.86 7.60 -16.36
N LYS A 132 2.79 7.99 -15.50
CA LYS A 132 4.21 8.12 -15.84
C LYS A 132 5.04 7.13 -15.06
N ILE A 133 6.12 6.66 -15.70
CA ILE A 133 7.13 5.86 -15.00
C ILE A 133 7.94 6.76 -14.08
N GLY A 134 8.15 6.32 -12.85
CA GLY A 134 8.97 7.04 -11.86
C GLY A 134 8.45 6.94 -10.44
N GLU A 135 9.20 7.57 -9.56
CA GLU A 135 8.87 7.74 -8.15
C GLU A 135 8.41 9.17 -7.86
N LEU A 136 7.85 9.41 -6.68
CA LEU A 136 7.45 10.76 -6.28
C LEU A 136 8.64 11.74 -6.20
N SER A 137 9.85 11.24 -5.94
CA SER A 137 11.10 12.01 -5.99
C SER A 137 11.33 12.66 -7.35
N ASP A 138 10.93 11.97 -8.42
CA ASP A 138 11.14 12.38 -9.80
C ASP A 138 10.10 13.42 -10.26
N ALA A 139 9.00 13.53 -9.53
CA ALA A 139 7.97 14.51 -9.87
C ALA A 139 8.51 15.93 -9.70
N SER A 140 8.53 16.67 -10.79
CA SER A 140 8.85 18.10 -10.78
C SER A 140 7.57 18.91 -10.83
N ALA A 141 7.40 19.84 -9.89
CA ALA A 141 6.41 20.87 -10.00
C ALA A 141 7.02 22.15 -9.45
N ASP A 142 7.06 23.18 -10.28
CA ASP A 142 7.52 24.53 -9.88
C ASP A 142 6.61 25.14 -8.83
N LYS A 143 5.36 24.68 -8.76
CA LYS A 143 4.34 25.13 -7.80
C LYS A 143 3.51 23.95 -7.31
N PRO A 144 2.93 24.04 -6.09
CA PRO A 144 1.95 23.06 -5.61
C PRO A 144 0.82 22.86 -6.63
N ALA A 145 0.59 21.61 -7.02
CA ALA A 145 -0.28 21.29 -8.15
C ALA A 145 -1.47 20.42 -7.78
N TYR A 146 -1.39 19.63 -6.70
CA TYR A 146 -2.37 18.59 -6.38
C TYR A 146 -3.25 18.95 -5.20
N ASP A 147 -4.52 18.58 -5.27
CA ASP A 147 -5.49 18.68 -4.19
C ASP A 147 -5.47 17.42 -3.33
N ALA A 148 -5.16 16.26 -3.92
CA ALA A 148 -4.98 15.00 -3.22
C ALA A 148 -3.75 14.24 -3.73
N ILE A 149 -3.01 13.60 -2.81
CA ILE A 149 -1.96 12.62 -3.13
C ILE A 149 -2.27 11.34 -2.38
N THR A 150 -2.25 10.20 -3.07
CA THR A 150 -2.64 8.90 -2.50
C THR A 150 -1.49 7.90 -2.54
N PHE A 151 -1.41 7.06 -1.48
CA PHE A 151 -0.47 5.95 -1.34
C PHE A 151 -1.26 4.73 -0.86
N PHE A 152 -1.70 3.88 -1.75
CA PHE A 152 -2.52 2.73 -1.41
C PHE A 152 -1.76 1.41 -1.56
N ASP A 153 -1.39 0.81 -0.42
CA ASP A 153 -0.54 -0.38 -0.34
C ASP A 153 0.84 -0.14 -1.03
N VAL A 154 1.43 1.04 -0.78
CA VAL A 154 2.73 1.50 -1.34
C VAL A 154 3.65 2.01 -0.23
N PHE A 155 3.08 2.62 0.81
CA PHE A 155 3.85 3.36 1.80
C PHE A 155 4.82 2.47 2.59
N GLU A 156 4.47 1.20 2.80
CA GLU A 156 5.30 0.16 3.40
C GLU A 156 6.51 -0.25 2.56
N HIS A 157 6.49 0.03 1.27
CA HIS A 157 7.57 -0.30 0.32
C HIS A 157 8.61 0.81 0.20
N LEU A 158 8.32 2.01 0.73
CA LEU A 158 9.18 3.17 0.56
C LEU A 158 10.47 3.06 1.39
N PRO A 159 11.65 3.26 0.77
CA PRO A 159 12.91 3.27 1.51
C PRO A 159 13.03 4.50 2.43
N SER A 160 12.52 5.65 2.01
CA SER A 160 12.62 6.95 2.71
C SER A 160 11.24 7.60 2.89
N PRO A 161 10.37 7.10 3.79
CA PRO A 161 9.00 7.58 3.92
C PRO A 161 8.91 9.05 4.37
N LYS A 162 9.86 9.54 5.17
CA LYS A 162 9.91 10.93 5.62
C LYS A 162 10.17 11.89 4.44
N GLU A 163 11.13 11.58 3.59
CA GLU A 163 11.45 12.37 2.40
C GLU A 163 10.30 12.35 1.40
N THR A 164 9.66 11.19 1.25
CA THR A 164 8.47 11.05 0.40
C THR A 164 7.32 11.93 0.89
N LEU A 165 7.06 11.98 2.21
CA LEU A 165 6.03 12.87 2.76
C LEU A 165 6.39 14.35 2.60
N GLN A 166 7.65 14.72 2.76
CA GLN A 166 8.09 16.09 2.52
C GLN A 166 7.87 16.49 1.06
N LYS A 167 8.17 15.60 0.12
CA LYS A 167 7.89 15.82 -1.30
C LYS A 167 6.39 15.93 -1.58
N ALA A 168 5.58 15.04 -0.99
CA ALA A 168 4.12 15.11 -1.10
C ALA A 168 3.58 16.44 -0.54
N TYR A 169 4.09 16.87 0.60
CA TYR A 169 3.73 18.17 1.20
C TYR A 169 4.00 19.33 0.23
N ASN A 170 5.16 19.34 -0.41
CA ASN A 170 5.54 20.41 -1.36
C ASN A 170 4.68 20.42 -2.62
N LEU A 171 4.26 19.24 -3.10
CA LEU A 171 3.42 19.07 -4.28
C LEU A 171 1.93 19.37 -4.02
N LEU A 172 1.47 19.23 -2.78
CA LEU A 172 0.09 19.53 -2.40
C LEU A 172 -0.14 21.04 -2.33
N ARG A 173 -1.30 21.47 -2.79
CA ARG A 173 -1.83 22.83 -2.55
C ARG A 173 -2.10 23.04 -1.06
N GLN A 174 -2.20 24.30 -0.65
CA GLN A 174 -2.63 24.64 0.70
C GLN A 174 -4.02 24.04 0.95
N GLY A 175 -4.17 23.32 2.06
CA GLY A 175 -5.39 22.61 2.36
C GLY A 175 -5.60 21.29 1.60
N GLY A 176 -4.66 20.90 0.75
CA GLY A 176 -4.67 19.59 0.06
C GLY A 176 -4.49 18.42 1.04
N VAL A 177 -4.83 17.22 0.60
CA VAL A 177 -4.92 16.02 1.44
C VAL A 177 -3.95 14.94 0.98
N VAL A 178 -3.25 14.31 1.91
CA VAL A 178 -2.58 13.03 1.69
C VAL A 178 -3.44 11.89 2.25
N ALA A 179 -3.61 10.82 1.47
CA ALA A 179 -4.32 9.60 1.86
C ALA A 179 -3.38 8.40 1.81
N ILE A 180 -3.24 7.69 2.92
CA ILE A 180 -2.36 6.52 3.03
C ILE A 180 -3.17 5.32 3.49
N ASN A 181 -3.06 4.20 2.76
CA ASN A 181 -3.52 2.90 3.22
C ASN A 181 -2.33 1.95 3.26
N THR A 182 -2.08 1.35 4.42
CA THR A 182 -0.91 0.46 4.63
C THR A 182 -1.23 -0.60 5.70
N PRO A 183 -0.54 -1.76 5.72
CA PRO A 183 -0.70 -2.75 6.78
C PRO A 183 -0.42 -2.19 8.18
N ASN A 184 -1.24 -2.59 9.16
CA ASN A 184 -1.15 -2.16 10.55
C ASN A 184 -0.42 -3.20 11.42
N SER A 185 0.79 -2.90 11.88
CA SER A 185 1.59 -3.79 12.73
C SER A 185 0.99 -4.05 14.11
N LYS A 186 0.02 -3.24 14.56
CA LYS A 186 -0.77 -3.45 15.80
C LYS A 186 -2.16 -4.06 15.52
N SER A 187 -2.44 -4.51 14.31
CA SER A 187 -3.71 -5.18 13.99
C SER A 187 -3.84 -6.53 14.70
N LEU A 188 -5.07 -7.01 14.87
CA LEU A 188 -5.31 -8.33 15.45
C LEU A 188 -4.60 -9.47 14.69
N PRO A 189 -4.64 -9.52 13.34
CA PRO A 189 -3.85 -10.49 12.58
C PRO A 189 -2.34 -10.38 12.86
N ALA A 190 -1.79 -9.18 12.94
CA ALA A 190 -0.37 -8.99 13.24
C ALA A 190 -0.02 -9.50 14.64
N LYS A 191 -0.88 -9.27 15.64
CA LYS A 191 -0.68 -9.76 17.01
C LYS A 191 -0.73 -11.28 17.11
N ILE A 192 -1.70 -11.91 16.43
CA ILE A 192 -1.88 -13.38 16.46
C ILE A 192 -0.75 -14.08 15.70
N MET A 193 -0.39 -13.58 14.51
CA MET A 193 0.60 -14.23 13.64
C MET A 193 2.04 -13.85 14.02
N GLY A 194 2.24 -12.73 14.71
CA GLY A 194 3.56 -12.26 15.15
C GLY A 194 4.56 -12.17 13.99
N ARG A 195 5.68 -12.87 14.13
CA ARG A 195 6.75 -12.91 13.10
C ARG A 195 6.32 -13.56 11.79
N GLN A 196 5.24 -14.36 11.81
CA GLN A 196 4.69 -15.03 10.63
C GLN A 196 3.59 -14.22 9.95
N TRP A 197 3.31 -13.00 10.43
CA TRP A 197 2.31 -12.15 9.80
C TRP A 197 2.64 -11.92 8.32
N TYR A 198 1.62 -12.00 7.46
CA TYR A 198 1.81 -11.96 6.00
C TYR A 198 2.52 -10.69 5.53
N ALA A 199 2.30 -9.54 6.21
CA ALA A 199 2.96 -8.30 5.86
C ALA A 199 4.45 -8.25 6.26
N VAL A 200 4.94 -9.17 7.10
CA VAL A 200 6.36 -9.39 7.30
C VAL A 200 6.91 -10.13 6.08
N ASN A 201 7.16 -9.41 4.99
CA ASN A 201 7.50 -9.99 3.68
C ASN A 201 8.62 -9.22 2.96
N PRO A 202 9.86 -9.18 3.52
CA PRO A 202 10.97 -8.59 2.80
C PRO A 202 11.35 -9.43 1.57
N PRO A 203 11.92 -8.84 0.52
CA PRO A 203 12.30 -7.43 0.39
C PRO A 203 11.16 -6.50 -0.08
N GLU A 204 9.93 -7.01 -0.21
CA GLU A 204 8.77 -6.24 -0.67
C GLU A 204 8.36 -5.17 0.36
N HIS A 205 8.07 -5.57 1.60
CA HIS A 205 7.71 -4.65 2.67
C HIS A 205 8.95 -4.26 3.49
N LEU A 206 9.34 -3.00 3.37
CA LEU A 206 10.52 -2.46 4.05
C LEU A 206 10.20 -1.87 5.43
N ARG A 207 8.96 -1.36 5.59
CA ARG A 207 8.50 -0.65 6.78
C ARG A 207 7.09 -1.10 7.16
N LEU A 208 6.87 -1.50 8.40
CA LEU A 208 5.55 -1.88 8.89
C LEU A 208 5.13 -0.89 9.97
N PHE A 209 4.19 -0.06 9.61
CA PHE A 209 3.67 1.01 10.45
C PHE A 209 2.57 0.52 11.40
N ASP A 210 2.35 1.26 12.46
CA ASP A 210 1.10 1.28 13.21
C ASP A 210 0.47 2.69 13.14
N ALA A 211 -0.75 2.83 13.68
CA ALA A 211 -1.46 4.10 13.62
C ALA A 211 -0.72 5.23 14.33
N ASP A 212 -0.01 4.93 15.41
CA ASP A 212 0.63 5.95 16.24
C ASP A 212 1.89 6.50 15.56
N ASN A 213 2.79 5.61 15.10
CA ASN A 213 4.02 6.05 14.44
C ASN A 213 3.75 6.69 13.07
N LEU A 214 2.72 6.25 12.33
CA LEU A 214 2.33 6.87 11.07
C LEU A 214 1.71 8.26 11.28
N LYS A 215 0.85 8.44 12.30
CA LYS A 215 0.35 9.76 12.68
C LYS A 215 1.48 10.71 13.05
N ASN A 216 2.38 10.27 13.94
CA ASN A 216 3.51 11.09 14.36
C ASN A 216 4.38 11.52 13.18
N LEU A 217 4.66 10.59 12.25
CA LEU A 217 5.42 10.90 11.03
C LEU A 217 4.73 11.96 10.17
N LEU A 218 3.41 11.88 9.98
CA LEU A 218 2.62 12.85 9.23
C LEU A 218 2.61 14.23 9.92
N GLU A 219 2.42 14.27 11.24
CA GLU A 219 2.41 15.52 12.02
C GLU A 219 3.77 16.23 11.99
N LEU A 220 4.86 15.46 12.13
CA LEU A 220 6.23 15.96 11.99
C LEU A 220 6.55 16.43 10.55
N SER A 221 5.84 15.93 9.56
CA SER A 221 5.94 16.36 8.16
C SER A 221 5.03 17.56 7.82
N GLY A 222 4.37 18.18 8.81
CA GLY A 222 3.55 19.39 8.64
C GLY A 222 2.07 19.15 8.36
N PHE A 223 1.60 17.91 8.40
CA PHE A 223 0.21 17.57 8.15
C PHE A 223 -0.65 17.63 9.44
N GLU A 224 -1.92 17.90 9.28
CA GLU A 224 -2.95 17.76 10.31
C GLU A 224 -3.76 16.50 10.07
N ILE A 225 -3.82 15.60 11.04
CA ILE A 225 -4.60 14.36 10.93
C ILE A 225 -6.10 14.67 10.93
N LYS A 226 -6.79 14.27 9.88
CA LYS A 226 -8.25 14.47 9.73
C LYS A 226 -9.05 13.20 10.05
N SER A 227 -8.51 12.03 9.71
CA SER A 227 -9.17 10.76 9.96
C SER A 227 -8.16 9.63 10.07
N VAL A 228 -8.41 8.73 11.02
CA VAL A 228 -7.74 7.44 11.13
C VAL A 228 -8.81 6.39 11.23
N CYS A 229 -8.94 5.56 10.22
CA CYS A 229 -9.97 4.54 10.19
C CYS A 229 -9.47 3.23 9.58
N ARG A 230 -10.34 2.26 9.56
CA ARG A 230 -10.10 0.96 8.94
C ARG A 230 -11.16 0.75 7.88
N ILE A 231 -10.77 0.80 6.64
CA ILE A 231 -11.69 0.51 5.54
C ILE A 231 -11.61 -1.00 5.26
N PRO A 232 -12.73 -1.73 5.39
CA PRO A 232 -12.72 -3.18 5.21
C PRO A 232 -12.42 -3.51 3.74
N LYS A 233 -11.44 -4.38 3.52
CA LYS A 233 -11.25 -5.03 2.21
C LYS A 233 -12.19 -6.22 2.13
N LYS A 234 -13.02 -6.29 1.09
CA LYS A 234 -13.76 -7.50 0.75
C LYS A 234 -12.77 -8.49 0.13
N LEU A 235 -12.69 -9.68 0.68
CA LEU A 235 -11.81 -10.73 0.16
C LEU A 235 -12.65 -11.87 -0.40
N SER A 236 -12.24 -12.44 -1.53
CA SER A 236 -12.87 -13.65 -2.04
C SER A 236 -12.41 -14.88 -1.25
N LEU A 237 -13.27 -15.90 -1.16
CA LEU A 237 -12.91 -17.17 -0.51
C LEU A 237 -11.69 -17.79 -1.18
N SER A 238 -11.60 -17.76 -2.50
CA SER A 238 -10.47 -18.27 -3.27
C SER A 238 -9.16 -17.55 -2.91
N TYR A 239 -9.19 -16.22 -2.72
CA TYR A 239 -8.04 -15.46 -2.28
C TYR A 239 -7.57 -15.88 -0.89
N VAL A 240 -8.49 -15.97 0.08
CA VAL A 240 -8.17 -16.39 1.46
C VAL A 240 -7.55 -17.80 1.47
N LEU A 241 -8.14 -18.74 0.73
CA LEU A 241 -7.61 -20.09 0.62
C LEU A 241 -6.24 -20.12 -0.06
N THR A 242 -6.00 -19.29 -1.08
CA THR A 242 -4.71 -19.18 -1.76
C THR A 242 -3.64 -18.64 -0.82
N VAL A 243 -3.93 -17.58 -0.06
CA VAL A 243 -3.02 -17.01 0.94
C VAL A 243 -2.68 -18.05 2.01
N LEU A 244 -3.69 -18.77 2.55
CA LEU A 244 -3.48 -19.84 3.53
C LEU A 244 -2.69 -21.02 2.95
N ALA A 245 -2.94 -21.37 1.70
CA ALA A 245 -2.25 -22.46 1.00
C ALA A 245 -0.75 -22.12 0.79
N ASN A 246 -0.45 -20.89 0.41
CA ASN A 246 0.91 -20.45 0.23
C ASN A 246 1.65 -20.34 1.57
N HIS A 247 0.97 -19.83 2.60
CA HIS A 247 1.55 -19.69 3.95
C HIS A 247 1.88 -21.05 4.58
N ARG A 248 0.98 -22.04 4.42
CA ARG A 248 1.16 -23.40 4.98
C ARG A 248 1.85 -24.37 4.03
N LYS A 249 2.26 -23.92 2.82
CA LYS A 249 2.78 -24.77 1.72
C LYS A 249 1.90 -26.00 1.46
N SER A 250 0.58 -25.86 1.66
CA SER A 250 -0.38 -26.95 1.62
C SER A 250 -0.93 -27.16 0.20
N ARG A 251 -0.59 -28.30 -0.41
CA ARG A 251 -1.16 -28.72 -1.70
C ARG A 251 -2.68 -28.92 -1.66
N MET A 252 -3.23 -29.36 -0.51
CA MET A 252 -4.68 -29.54 -0.34
C MET A 252 -5.44 -28.22 -0.41
N LEU A 253 -4.96 -27.15 0.26
CA LEU A 253 -5.59 -25.85 0.22
C LEU A 253 -5.51 -25.21 -1.17
N LYS A 254 -4.42 -25.45 -1.93
CA LYS A 254 -4.33 -25.05 -3.35
C LYS A 254 -5.37 -25.75 -4.22
N LYS A 255 -5.53 -27.07 -4.05
CA LYS A 255 -6.58 -27.83 -4.76
C LYS A 255 -7.99 -27.34 -4.40
N ALA A 256 -8.25 -27.08 -3.13
CA ALA A 256 -9.53 -26.53 -2.68
C ALA A 256 -9.79 -25.13 -3.28
N SER A 257 -8.83 -24.22 -3.25
CA SER A 257 -8.94 -22.89 -3.89
C SER A 257 -9.30 -23.01 -5.38
N ASN A 258 -8.61 -23.89 -6.12
CA ASN A 258 -8.89 -24.13 -7.55
C ASN A 258 -10.27 -24.74 -7.79
N LEU A 259 -10.73 -25.66 -6.92
CA LEU A 259 -12.05 -26.29 -7.03
C LEU A 259 -13.16 -25.26 -6.77
N PHE A 260 -13.04 -24.44 -5.74
CA PHE A 260 -14.00 -23.37 -5.44
C PHE A 260 -14.04 -22.30 -6.53
N SER A 261 -12.90 -21.94 -7.12
CA SER A 261 -12.85 -21.05 -8.29
C SER A 261 -13.61 -21.64 -9.48
N LYS A 262 -13.40 -22.90 -9.81
CA LYS A 262 -14.09 -23.59 -10.92
C LYS A 262 -15.60 -23.76 -10.68
N ALA A 263 -16.01 -23.94 -9.43
CA ALA A 263 -17.42 -24.08 -9.04
C ALA A 263 -18.19 -22.74 -8.96
N GLY A 264 -17.54 -21.59 -9.27
CA GLY A 264 -18.16 -20.26 -9.17
C GLY A 264 -18.34 -19.75 -7.73
N ILE A 265 -18.03 -20.59 -6.72
CA ILE A 265 -18.16 -20.25 -5.30
C ILE A 265 -16.94 -19.45 -4.82
N GLY A 266 -15.82 -19.52 -5.55
CA GLY A 266 -14.59 -18.80 -5.25
C GLY A 266 -14.73 -17.29 -5.24
N SER A 267 -15.71 -16.74 -5.98
CA SER A 267 -16.05 -15.33 -6.04
C SER A 267 -16.96 -14.84 -4.91
N TRP A 268 -17.47 -15.73 -4.06
CA TRP A 268 -18.26 -15.32 -2.89
C TRP A 268 -17.42 -14.42 -2.01
N LEU A 269 -17.88 -13.17 -1.93
CA LEU A 269 -17.27 -12.13 -1.11
C LEU A 269 -17.70 -12.36 0.34
N PHE A 270 -16.79 -12.91 1.13
CA PHE A 270 -16.98 -12.84 2.57
C PHE A 270 -16.61 -11.43 3.03
N PRO A 271 -17.46 -10.78 3.82
CA PRO A 271 -17.10 -9.58 4.54
C PRO A 271 -16.16 -9.96 5.70
N LEU A 272 -15.14 -10.75 5.43
CA LEU A 272 -14.02 -10.89 6.33
C LEU A 272 -13.30 -9.54 6.29
N SER A 273 -13.85 -8.63 7.07
CA SER A 273 -13.18 -7.41 7.45
C SER A 273 -11.91 -7.81 8.20
N PHE A 274 -10.89 -8.29 7.47
CA PHE A 274 -9.55 -8.33 8.02
C PHE A 274 -9.16 -6.87 8.23
N LYS A 275 -9.47 -6.37 9.44
CA LYS A 275 -9.09 -5.03 9.91
C LYS A 275 -7.57 -4.93 10.05
N GLY A 276 -6.86 -5.37 9.00
CA GLY A 276 -5.41 -5.49 8.96
C GLY A 276 -4.69 -4.22 8.53
N ASN A 277 -5.39 -3.29 7.87
CA ASN A 277 -4.80 -2.06 7.36
C ASN A 277 -5.22 -0.84 8.18
N ILE A 278 -4.41 0.21 8.06
CA ILE A 278 -4.71 1.57 8.52
C ILE A 278 -5.04 2.39 7.28
N PHE A 279 -6.10 3.17 7.33
CA PHE A 279 -6.36 4.25 6.38
C PHE A 279 -6.29 5.58 7.12
N ILE A 280 -5.38 6.44 6.69
CA ILE A 280 -5.17 7.77 7.29
C ILE A 280 -5.39 8.84 6.23
N LEU A 281 -6.13 9.87 6.61
CA LEU A 281 -6.26 11.11 5.88
C LEU A 281 -5.62 12.23 6.70
N ALA A 282 -4.72 12.97 6.06
CA ALA A 282 -4.08 14.11 6.68
C ALA A 282 -4.06 15.30 5.71
N LYS A 283 -4.29 16.50 6.23
CA LYS A 283 -4.43 17.75 5.46
C LYS A 283 -3.17 18.59 5.62
N LYS A 284 -2.69 19.16 4.54
CA LYS A 284 -1.60 20.17 4.57
C LYS A 284 -2.08 21.40 5.33
N ARG A 285 -1.32 21.76 6.37
CA ARG A 285 -1.53 22.99 7.15
C ARG A 285 -1.17 24.22 6.36
#